data_488b09e924b08608c20df7f099dcf552
#
_entry.id   488b09e924b08608c20df7f099dcf552
#
_cell.length_a   1.000
_cell.length_b   1.000
_cell.length_c   1.000
_cell.angle_alpha   90.00
_cell.angle_beta   90.00
_cell.angle_gamma   90.00
#
_symmetry.space_group_name_H-M   'P 1'
#
loop_
_entity.id
_entity.type
_entity.pdbx_description
1 polymer ?
#
loop_
_entity_poly.entity_id
_entity_poly.type
_entity_poly.pdbx_seq_one_letter_code
_entity_poly.pdbx_strand_id
1 'polypeptide(L)'
;TTYMIKSVLEEAGKKVGLIGTIGALIGEEKLPAKNTTPESYELHKMFRAMVDAGCEYVVMEVSSQGLKMHRVAGIVFDYGIFTNLSPDHIGPNEHASFEEYQECKSLLFRQCKEGIVNADDEHVDGIIKNHTCKLHTFSCKKDADLMAGAVGYLDEEGQIGMHFTTTGCMNVYAVVHIPGSFSVYNSLVTMLTCHLAGISDEAILRGLDKVKVRGRVELVPVSKDFTVIIDYAHNEVSTRSVLTTLKEYHPKRLICVYGGGGNRSKLRRYDMGEVTGELADLSVLTCDNPRDEEIRDINNDIKIGLAKSNGKYIEIDDRKAAIKYCIENAKKGDMIVLLGKGHEDYQEIKGVKYHFDEREAIAEIKKELNL
;
A
#
# COMPACT_ATOMS: atom_id res chain seq x y z
N THR A 1 4.03 1.44 5.30
CA THR A 1 4.88 1.71 6.47
C THR A 1 5.79 0.52 6.79
N THR A 2 5.27 -0.69 7.09
CA THR A 2 6.11 -1.84 7.52
C THR A 2 7.24 -2.18 6.56
N TYR A 3 6.99 -2.16 5.26
CA TYR A 3 8.03 -2.33 4.23
C TYR A 3 9.08 -1.20 4.21
N MET A 4 8.67 0.02 4.54
CA MET A 4 9.61 1.15 4.62
C MET A 4 10.55 0.98 5.82
N ILE A 5 10.02 0.60 6.98
CA ILE A 5 10.82 0.29 8.18
C ILE A 5 11.78 -0.88 7.88
N LYS A 6 11.28 -1.96 7.26
CA LYS A 6 12.13 -3.09 6.83
C LYS A 6 13.26 -2.61 5.93
N SER A 7 12.96 -1.83 4.88
CA SER A 7 13.97 -1.32 3.94
C SER A 7 15.06 -0.51 4.64
N VAL A 8 14.69 0.37 5.57
CA VAL A 8 15.64 1.19 6.34
C VAL A 8 16.51 0.33 7.26
N LEU A 9 15.92 -0.62 7.97
CA LEU A 9 16.66 -1.52 8.85
C LEU A 9 17.64 -2.41 8.06
N GLU A 10 17.22 -2.92 6.90
CA GLU A 10 18.09 -3.72 6.03
C GLU A 10 19.23 -2.90 5.41
N GLU A 11 18.96 -1.64 5.02
CA GLU A 11 20.01 -0.71 4.57
C GLU A 11 21.03 -0.42 5.68
N ALA A 12 20.60 -0.47 6.95
CA ALA A 12 21.49 -0.39 8.12
C ALA A 12 22.19 -1.72 8.45
N GLY A 13 22.09 -2.74 7.59
CA GLY A 13 22.71 -4.04 7.76
C GLY A 13 22.02 -4.97 8.74
N LYS A 14 20.75 -4.70 9.11
CA LYS A 14 19.97 -5.50 10.05
C LYS A 14 19.22 -6.61 9.33
N LYS A 15 19.11 -7.79 9.94
CA LYS A 15 18.24 -8.85 9.43
C LYS A 15 16.84 -8.70 10.02
N VAL A 16 15.84 -8.60 9.14
CA VAL A 16 14.47 -8.21 9.50
C VAL A 16 13.46 -9.28 9.11
N GLY A 17 12.59 -9.64 10.05
CA GLY A 17 11.35 -10.36 9.80
C GLY A 17 10.20 -9.39 9.54
N LEU A 18 9.32 -9.70 8.58
CA LEU A 18 8.13 -8.92 8.27
C LEU A 18 6.89 -9.81 8.38
N ILE A 19 5.80 -9.28 8.97
CA ILE A 19 4.49 -9.92 8.99
C ILE A 19 3.44 -8.88 8.63
N GLY A 20 2.63 -9.13 7.61
CA GLY A 20 1.60 -8.16 7.21
C GLY A 20 0.68 -8.68 6.11
N THR A 21 -0.13 -7.78 5.56
CA THR A 21 -1.14 -8.08 4.54
C THR A 21 -0.56 -8.68 3.26
N ILE A 22 0.64 -8.27 2.86
CA ILE A 22 1.31 -8.79 1.65
C ILE A 22 1.94 -10.18 1.90
N GLY A 23 2.03 -10.59 3.17
CA GLY A 23 2.59 -11.89 3.58
C GLY A 23 3.56 -11.75 4.75
N ALA A 24 4.22 -12.87 5.09
CA ALA A 24 5.30 -12.89 6.07
C ALA A 24 6.61 -13.21 5.35
N LEU A 25 7.70 -12.55 5.78
CA LEU A 25 9.02 -12.65 5.15
C LEU A 25 10.11 -12.81 6.21
N ILE A 26 11.15 -13.56 5.87
CA ILE A 26 12.46 -13.50 6.53
C ILE A 26 13.48 -13.09 5.45
N GLY A 27 13.93 -11.83 5.48
CA GLY A 27 14.62 -11.25 4.34
C GLY A 27 13.70 -11.29 3.09
N GLU A 28 14.09 -12.08 2.07
CA GLU A 28 13.29 -12.30 0.86
C GLU A 28 12.49 -13.62 0.86
N GLU A 29 12.72 -14.51 1.83
CA GLU A 29 12.02 -15.79 1.93
C GLU A 29 10.58 -15.59 2.42
N LYS A 30 9.60 -16.08 1.63
CA LYS A 30 8.18 -16.01 1.98
C LYS A 30 7.80 -17.13 2.95
N LEU A 31 7.11 -16.75 4.02
CA LEU A 31 6.45 -17.67 4.94
C LEU A 31 4.94 -17.68 4.66
N PRO A 32 4.27 -18.84 4.80
CA PRO A 32 2.82 -18.91 4.63
C PRO A 32 2.10 -18.10 5.72
N ALA A 33 1.24 -17.16 5.30
CA ALA A 33 0.39 -16.39 6.20
C ALA A 33 -1.04 -16.30 5.61
N LYS A 34 -2.05 -16.59 6.44
CA LYS A 34 -3.46 -16.51 6.02
C LYS A 34 -4.12 -15.17 6.34
N ASN A 35 -3.67 -14.52 7.40
CA ASN A 35 -4.22 -13.28 7.91
C ASN A 35 -3.10 -12.23 8.04
N THR A 36 -3.47 -10.95 7.94
CA THR A 36 -2.57 -9.80 8.21
C THR A 36 -1.86 -9.95 9.57
N THR A 37 -2.63 -10.32 10.61
CA THR A 37 -2.12 -10.70 11.93
C THR A 37 -2.48 -12.17 12.14
N PRO A 38 -1.51 -13.10 12.08
CA PRO A 38 -1.76 -14.53 12.26
C PRO A 38 -2.36 -14.88 13.62
N GLU A 39 -2.98 -16.06 13.73
CA GLU A 39 -3.40 -16.63 15.01
C GLU A 39 -2.19 -16.81 15.94
N SER A 40 -2.41 -16.72 17.28
CA SER A 40 -1.33 -16.67 18.28
C SER A 40 -0.29 -17.78 18.10
N TYR A 41 -0.71 -19.02 17.87
CA TYR A 41 0.23 -20.13 17.69
C TYR A 41 1.10 -19.94 16.43
N GLU A 42 0.49 -19.61 15.30
CA GLU A 42 1.22 -19.38 14.04
C GLU A 42 2.14 -18.17 14.15
N LEU A 43 1.71 -17.12 14.84
CA LEU A 43 2.53 -15.94 15.08
C LEU A 43 3.80 -16.27 15.87
N HIS A 44 3.67 -17.00 16.99
CA HIS A 44 4.83 -17.42 17.78
C HIS A 44 5.75 -18.39 17.03
N LYS A 45 5.18 -19.27 16.20
CA LYS A 45 5.97 -20.13 15.29
C LYS A 45 6.77 -19.31 14.29
N MET A 46 6.17 -18.26 13.71
CA MET A 46 6.89 -17.32 12.83
C MET A 46 8.01 -16.58 13.58
N PHE A 47 7.73 -16.07 14.77
CA PHE A 47 8.78 -15.45 15.60
C PHE A 47 9.93 -16.40 15.89
N ARG A 48 9.64 -17.66 16.20
CA ARG A 48 10.69 -18.67 16.41
C ARG A 48 11.53 -18.87 15.15
N ALA A 49 10.90 -19.00 13.99
CA ALA A 49 11.60 -19.13 12.71
C ALA A 49 12.48 -17.89 12.40
N MET A 50 11.98 -16.69 12.70
CA MET A 50 12.74 -15.45 12.53
C MET A 50 13.94 -15.38 13.47
N VAL A 51 13.80 -15.80 14.74
CA VAL A 51 14.93 -15.92 15.68
C VAL A 51 15.96 -16.92 15.21
N ASP A 52 15.52 -18.12 14.78
CA ASP A 52 16.41 -19.18 14.26
C ASP A 52 17.15 -18.75 13.00
N ALA A 53 16.50 -17.91 12.18
CA ALA A 53 17.13 -17.28 11.01
C ALA A 53 18.07 -16.12 11.37
N GLY A 54 18.16 -15.70 12.64
CA GLY A 54 19.01 -14.61 13.09
C GLY A 54 18.44 -13.22 12.82
N CYS A 55 17.11 -13.04 12.74
CA CYS A 55 16.50 -11.72 12.66
C CYS A 55 16.74 -10.94 13.96
N GLU A 56 17.19 -9.70 13.82
CA GLU A 56 17.39 -8.78 14.94
C GLU A 56 16.11 -7.94 15.21
N TYR A 57 15.28 -7.77 14.18
CA TYR A 57 14.03 -7.02 14.23
C TYR A 57 12.89 -7.81 13.60
N VAL A 58 11.69 -7.60 14.14
CA VAL A 58 10.44 -8.03 13.51
C VAL A 58 9.53 -6.80 13.37
N VAL A 59 9.10 -6.53 12.16
CA VAL A 59 8.15 -5.46 11.85
C VAL A 59 6.83 -6.12 11.45
N MET A 60 5.71 -5.76 12.11
CA MET A 60 4.43 -6.39 11.81
C MET A 60 3.25 -5.43 11.76
N GLU A 61 2.27 -5.78 10.96
CA GLU A 61 0.96 -5.15 10.98
C GLU A 61 0.10 -5.81 12.05
N VAL A 62 -0.44 -5.00 12.96
CA VAL A 62 -1.35 -5.46 14.01
C VAL A 62 -2.75 -4.94 13.69
N SER A 63 -3.61 -5.83 13.17
CA SER A 63 -4.97 -5.49 12.82
C SER A 63 -5.85 -5.31 14.08
N SER A 64 -6.89 -4.48 13.96
CA SER A 64 -7.88 -4.31 15.04
C SER A 64 -8.56 -5.63 15.43
N GLN A 65 -8.82 -6.50 14.44
CA GLN A 65 -9.31 -7.86 14.69
C GLN A 65 -8.28 -8.72 15.43
N GLY A 66 -6.98 -8.58 15.11
CA GLY A 66 -5.91 -9.27 15.82
C GLY A 66 -5.85 -8.88 17.29
N LEU A 67 -6.08 -7.60 17.60
CA LEU A 67 -6.18 -7.08 18.97
C LEU A 67 -7.47 -7.56 19.66
N LYS A 68 -8.63 -7.44 18.99
CA LYS A 68 -9.92 -7.91 19.49
C LYS A 68 -9.91 -9.39 19.83
N MET A 69 -9.32 -10.21 18.96
CA MET A 69 -9.22 -11.68 19.11
C MET A 69 -8.03 -12.14 19.95
N HIS A 70 -7.32 -11.21 20.62
CA HIS A 70 -6.16 -11.50 21.46
C HIS A 70 -5.02 -12.26 20.78
N ARG A 71 -4.87 -12.16 19.44
CA ARG A 71 -3.83 -12.86 18.69
C ARG A 71 -2.41 -12.46 19.07
N VAL A 72 -2.25 -11.26 19.60
CA VAL A 72 -0.97 -10.70 20.07
C VAL A 72 -0.88 -10.61 21.59
N ALA A 73 -1.78 -11.28 22.33
CA ALA A 73 -1.76 -11.25 23.78
C ALA A 73 -0.43 -11.78 24.35
N GLY A 74 0.10 -11.11 25.38
CA GLY A 74 1.37 -11.45 26.01
C GLY A 74 2.62 -10.93 25.27
N ILE A 75 2.48 -10.36 24.08
CA ILE A 75 3.58 -9.69 23.39
C ILE A 75 3.68 -8.25 23.87
N VAL A 76 4.86 -7.83 24.28
CA VAL A 76 5.17 -6.41 24.54
C VAL A 76 6.04 -5.90 23.40
N PHE A 77 5.48 -5.03 22.59
CA PHE A 77 6.20 -4.42 21.48
C PHE A 77 7.18 -3.34 21.97
N ASP A 78 8.34 -3.21 21.35
CA ASP A 78 9.22 -2.08 21.63
C ASP A 78 8.58 -0.78 21.14
N TYR A 79 7.99 -0.80 19.94
CA TYR A 79 7.28 0.32 19.33
C TYR A 79 5.87 -0.06 18.90
N GLY A 80 4.88 0.75 19.27
CA GLY A 80 3.51 0.69 18.78
C GLY A 80 3.24 1.89 17.89
N ILE A 81 2.78 1.67 16.64
CA ILE A 81 2.64 2.72 15.65
C ILE A 81 1.17 2.93 15.29
N PHE A 82 0.72 4.20 15.29
CA PHE A 82 -0.58 4.62 14.76
C PHE A 82 -0.38 5.61 13.60
N THR A 83 -0.87 5.24 12.42
CA THR A 83 -0.74 6.07 11.21
C THR A 83 -1.99 6.91 10.94
N ASN A 84 -3.15 6.28 10.91
CA ASN A 84 -4.45 6.94 10.68
C ASN A 84 -5.61 6.01 11.03
N LEU A 85 -6.80 6.61 11.15
CA LEU A 85 -8.06 5.91 11.32
C LEU A 85 -9.15 6.56 10.46
N SER A 86 -9.91 5.72 9.76
CA SER A 86 -11.11 6.13 9.03
C SER A 86 -12.19 5.06 9.20
N PRO A 87 -13.49 5.38 9.03
CA PRO A 87 -14.56 4.40 9.10
C PRO A 87 -14.35 3.26 8.10
N ASP A 88 -14.08 2.08 8.63
CA ASP A 88 -13.89 0.83 7.90
C ASP A 88 -14.11 -0.35 8.87
N HIS A 89 -14.17 -1.57 8.37
CA HIS A 89 -14.28 -2.77 9.20
C HIS A 89 -15.47 -2.76 10.19
N ILE A 90 -16.60 -2.19 9.78
CA ILE A 90 -17.84 -2.19 10.56
C ILE A 90 -18.85 -3.09 9.86
N GLY A 91 -19.26 -4.19 10.50
CA GLY A 91 -20.17 -5.14 9.89
C GLY A 91 -20.39 -6.40 10.73
N PRO A 92 -21.23 -7.34 10.27
CA PRO A 92 -21.68 -8.51 11.06
C PRO A 92 -20.54 -9.42 11.56
N ASN A 93 -19.41 -9.47 10.85
CA ASN A 93 -18.25 -10.31 11.21
C ASN A 93 -17.00 -9.47 11.52
N GLU A 94 -17.18 -8.20 11.78
CA GLU A 94 -16.11 -7.24 12.04
C GLU A 94 -16.34 -6.51 13.36
N HIS A 95 -16.26 -5.18 13.39
CA HIS A 95 -16.59 -4.39 14.57
C HIS A 95 -18.07 -3.98 14.55
N ALA A 96 -18.69 -3.90 15.73
CA ALA A 96 -20.08 -3.49 15.87
C ALA A 96 -20.27 -1.99 15.62
N SER A 97 -19.23 -1.18 15.89
CA SER A 97 -19.26 0.26 15.69
C SER A 97 -17.86 0.83 15.43
N PHE A 98 -17.78 2.08 15.02
CA PHE A 98 -16.53 2.82 14.86
C PHE A 98 -15.79 2.98 16.20
N GLU A 99 -16.51 3.21 17.28
CA GLU A 99 -15.95 3.34 18.62
C GLU A 99 -15.26 2.03 19.08
N GLU A 100 -15.90 0.88 18.84
CA GLU A 100 -15.28 -0.42 19.09
C GLU A 100 -14.01 -0.61 18.23
N TYR A 101 -14.08 -0.23 16.96
CA TYR A 101 -12.93 -0.30 16.06
C TYR A 101 -11.75 0.55 16.58
N GLN A 102 -12.02 1.80 16.98
CA GLN A 102 -11.03 2.69 17.57
C GLN A 102 -10.49 2.14 18.90
N GLU A 103 -11.37 1.66 19.79
CA GLU A 103 -10.96 1.07 21.06
C GLU A 103 -10.05 -0.15 20.86
N CYS A 104 -10.40 -1.05 19.95
CA CYS A 104 -9.56 -2.19 19.62
C CYS A 104 -8.16 -1.77 19.15
N LYS A 105 -8.04 -0.75 18.28
CA LYS A 105 -6.72 -0.23 17.86
C LYS A 105 -5.93 0.38 19.03
N SER A 106 -6.62 1.04 19.97
CA SER A 106 -5.98 1.66 21.12
C SER A 106 -5.27 0.66 22.05
N LEU A 107 -5.68 -0.62 22.02
CA LEU A 107 -5.08 -1.67 22.85
C LEU A 107 -3.58 -1.85 22.59
N LEU A 108 -3.10 -1.55 21.37
CA LEU A 108 -1.68 -1.61 21.03
C LEU A 108 -0.83 -0.72 21.95
N PHE A 109 -1.36 0.45 22.35
CA PHE A 109 -0.66 1.44 23.16
C PHE A 109 -0.65 1.09 24.66
N ARG A 110 -1.27 -0.02 25.05
CA ARG A 110 -1.20 -0.62 26.39
C ARG A 110 -0.22 -1.80 26.44
N GLN A 111 0.31 -2.24 25.28
CA GLN A 111 1.24 -3.37 25.18
C GLN A 111 2.47 -3.03 24.32
N CYS A 112 2.87 -1.76 24.30
CA CYS A 112 4.16 -1.33 23.76
C CYS A 112 4.92 -0.46 24.77
N LYS A 113 6.25 -0.39 24.62
CA LYS A 113 7.11 0.45 25.47
C LYS A 113 7.05 1.91 25.04
N GLU A 114 7.11 2.15 23.74
CA GLU A 114 7.04 3.47 23.12
C GLU A 114 5.95 3.49 22.04
N GLY A 115 5.10 4.51 22.07
CA GLY A 115 4.02 4.74 21.11
C GLY A 115 4.38 5.86 20.14
N ILE A 116 4.21 5.65 18.84
CA ILE A 116 4.50 6.63 17.80
C ILE A 116 3.19 6.94 17.06
N VAL A 117 2.72 8.18 17.12
CA VAL A 117 1.37 8.55 16.68
C VAL A 117 1.37 9.72 15.72
N ASN A 118 0.48 9.66 14.74
CA ASN A 118 0.20 10.76 13.83
C ASN A 118 -0.63 11.84 14.55
N ALA A 119 -0.02 12.98 14.86
CA ALA A 119 -0.70 14.09 15.54
C ALA A 119 -1.75 14.80 14.66
N ASP A 120 -1.71 14.60 13.34
CA ASP A 120 -2.67 15.21 12.41
C ASP A 120 -3.97 14.43 12.28
N ASP A 121 -4.00 13.16 12.72
CA ASP A 121 -5.21 12.34 12.66
C ASP A 121 -6.22 12.80 13.71
N GLU A 122 -7.46 13.01 13.31
CA GLU A 122 -8.53 13.50 14.18
C GLU A 122 -8.95 12.54 15.29
N HIS A 123 -8.61 11.25 15.14
CA HIS A 123 -8.94 10.21 16.11
C HIS A 123 -7.80 9.87 17.06
N VAL A 124 -6.65 10.56 16.95
CA VAL A 124 -5.44 10.25 17.76
C VAL A 124 -5.72 10.27 19.25
N ASP A 125 -6.50 11.23 19.75
CA ASP A 125 -6.84 11.35 21.18
C ASP A 125 -7.58 10.11 21.69
N GLY A 126 -8.48 9.54 20.90
CA GLY A 126 -9.19 8.31 21.24
C GLY A 126 -8.26 7.08 21.25
N ILE A 127 -7.28 7.03 20.36
CA ILE A 127 -6.29 5.96 20.29
C ILE A 127 -5.37 5.96 21.51
N ILE A 128 -4.92 7.13 21.96
CA ILE A 128 -3.98 7.24 23.08
C ILE A 128 -4.64 7.41 24.45
N LYS A 129 -5.97 7.52 24.52
CA LYS A 129 -6.72 7.84 25.74
C LYS A 129 -6.30 7.05 26.98
N ASN A 130 -5.97 5.77 26.84
CA ASN A 130 -5.61 4.86 27.92
C ASN A 130 -4.23 4.23 27.70
N HIS A 131 -3.32 4.92 27.03
CA HIS A 131 -1.96 4.42 26.80
C HIS A 131 -1.18 4.28 28.11
N THR A 132 -0.20 3.38 28.11
CA THR A 132 0.72 3.16 29.24
C THR A 132 2.18 3.32 28.83
N CYS A 133 2.41 3.60 27.54
CA CYS A 133 3.73 3.77 26.93
C CYS A 133 4.18 5.23 26.91
N LYS A 134 5.47 5.47 26.68
CA LYS A 134 5.99 6.79 26.32
C LYS A 134 5.54 7.13 24.90
N LEU A 135 4.99 8.34 24.70
CA LEU A 135 4.50 8.76 23.38
C LEU A 135 5.52 9.62 22.63
N HIS A 136 5.54 9.43 21.34
CA HIS A 136 6.23 10.25 20.35
C HIS A 136 5.25 10.60 19.23
N THR A 137 5.42 11.78 18.64
CA THR A 137 4.51 12.33 17.64
C THR A 137 5.20 12.64 16.31
N PHE A 138 4.49 12.45 15.21
CA PHE A 138 4.89 12.96 13.90
C PHE A 138 3.74 13.70 13.23
N SER A 139 4.07 14.66 12.36
CA SER A 139 3.07 15.55 11.76
C SER A 139 3.58 16.19 10.45
N CYS A 140 2.65 16.54 9.58
CA CYS A 140 2.88 17.46 8.46
C CYS A 140 2.24 18.84 8.70
N LYS A 141 1.46 19.03 9.79
CA LYS A 141 0.61 20.23 9.98
C LYS A 141 0.75 20.85 11.37
N LYS A 142 1.07 20.05 12.38
CA LYS A 142 1.10 20.45 13.79
C LYS A 142 2.51 20.31 14.36
N ASP A 143 2.78 21.00 15.47
CA ASP A 143 4.01 20.78 16.24
C ASP A 143 4.09 19.34 16.76
N ALA A 144 5.23 18.69 16.55
CA ALA A 144 5.47 17.28 16.83
C ALA A 144 6.98 17.00 17.01
N ASP A 145 7.31 15.82 17.58
CA ASP A 145 8.72 15.42 17.75
C ASP A 145 9.46 15.29 16.41
N LEU A 146 8.75 14.94 15.33
CA LEU A 146 9.26 14.97 13.95
C LEU A 146 8.20 15.57 13.03
N MET A 147 8.54 16.67 12.35
CA MET A 147 7.66 17.36 11.42
C MET A 147 8.22 17.34 9.99
N ALA A 148 7.32 17.20 9.01
CA ALA A 148 7.65 17.50 7.63
C ALA A 148 7.38 18.97 7.29
N GLY A 149 8.29 19.57 6.52
CA GLY A 149 8.14 20.88 5.89
C GLY A 149 8.59 20.84 4.43
N ALA A 150 8.35 21.89 3.68
CA ALA A 150 8.74 22.02 2.26
C ALA A 150 8.40 20.75 1.44
N VAL A 151 7.18 20.23 1.62
CA VAL A 151 6.71 19.04 0.92
C VAL A 151 6.45 19.37 -0.54
N GLY A 152 7.03 18.60 -1.46
CA GLY A 152 6.85 18.76 -2.91
C GLY A 152 6.81 17.42 -3.64
N TYR A 153 6.34 17.47 -4.89
CA TYR A 153 6.31 16.34 -5.81
C TYR A 153 7.69 16.19 -6.49
N LEU A 154 8.19 14.95 -6.53
CA LEU A 154 9.35 14.59 -7.35
C LEU A 154 8.81 14.11 -8.69
N ASP A 155 9.17 14.82 -9.78
CA ASP A 155 8.85 14.45 -11.16
C ASP A 155 10.07 14.76 -12.03
N GLU A 156 11.05 13.86 -11.99
CA GLU A 156 12.30 14.01 -12.73
C GLU A 156 12.57 12.74 -13.54
N GLU A 157 12.73 12.89 -14.86
CA GLU A 157 13.16 11.83 -15.79
C GLU A 157 12.40 10.48 -15.66
N GLY A 158 11.09 10.54 -15.41
CA GLY A 158 10.24 9.34 -15.26
C GLY A 158 10.29 8.71 -13.86
N GLN A 159 10.92 9.37 -12.89
CA GLN A 159 10.82 9.05 -11.47
C GLN A 159 9.77 9.95 -10.83
N ILE A 160 8.78 9.35 -10.22
CA ILE A 160 7.78 10.08 -9.45
C ILE A 160 7.89 9.72 -7.97
N GLY A 161 7.56 10.67 -7.10
CA GLY A 161 7.66 10.48 -5.66
C GLY A 161 7.38 11.77 -4.91
N MET A 162 7.89 11.85 -3.69
CA MET A 162 7.79 13.02 -2.83
C MET A 162 9.16 13.39 -2.31
N HIS A 163 9.38 14.69 -2.12
CA HIS A 163 10.52 15.22 -1.35
C HIS A 163 10.00 16.12 -0.23
N PHE A 164 10.74 16.20 0.85
CA PHE A 164 10.39 17.04 1.98
C PHE A 164 11.60 17.29 2.89
N THR A 165 11.54 18.38 3.66
CA THR A 165 12.47 18.59 4.78
C THR A 165 11.85 18.10 6.07
N THR A 166 12.68 17.81 7.07
CA THR A 166 12.19 17.53 8.42
C THR A 166 12.77 18.49 9.45
N THR A 167 12.04 18.69 10.53
CA THR A 167 12.46 19.43 11.73
C THR A 167 12.06 18.65 12.99
N GLY A 168 12.72 18.95 14.12
CA GLY A 168 12.51 18.26 15.39
C GLY A 168 13.69 17.36 15.72
N CYS A 169 13.45 16.09 16.04
CA CYS A 169 14.52 15.14 16.39
C CYS A 169 15.47 14.83 15.20
N MET A 170 15.04 15.06 13.96
CA MET A 170 15.86 14.95 12.75
C MET A 170 15.67 16.20 11.89
N ASN A 171 16.78 16.76 11.37
CA ASN A 171 16.75 17.94 10.50
C ASN A 171 17.45 17.60 9.18
N VAL A 172 16.70 16.97 8.26
CA VAL A 172 17.23 16.43 7.01
C VAL A 172 16.32 16.73 5.82
N TYR A 173 16.86 16.59 4.60
CA TYR A 173 16.09 16.53 3.36
C TYR A 173 15.91 15.07 2.97
N ALA A 174 14.68 14.65 2.73
CA ALA A 174 14.32 13.28 2.40
C ALA A 174 13.60 13.18 1.05
N VAL A 175 13.84 12.07 0.36
CA VAL A 175 13.18 11.68 -0.88
C VAL A 175 12.57 10.30 -0.71
N VAL A 176 11.38 10.08 -1.26
CA VAL A 176 10.72 8.78 -1.34
C VAL A 176 10.08 8.61 -2.71
N HIS A 177 10.44 7.52 -3.42
CA HIS A 177 9.92 7.21 -4.76
C HIS A 177 8.56 6.50 -4.71
N ILE A 178 7.69 6.94 -3.80
CA ILE A 178 6.29 6.53 -3.71
C ILE A 178 5.46 7.82 -3.76
N PRO A 179 4.65 8.01 -4.82
CA PRO A 179 3.88 9.23 -5.00
C PRO A 179 2.77 9.37 -3.95
N GLY A 180 2.42 10.63 -3.67
CA GLY A 180 1.29 11.00 -2.82
C GLY A 180 1.67 11.39 -1.39
N SER A 181 0.90 12.33 -0.83
CA SER A 181 1.14 12.90 0.50
C SER A 181 1.16 11.84 1.62
N PHE A 182 0.42 10.73 1.47
CA PHE A 182 0.44 9.63 2.42
C PHE A 182 1.85 8.99 2.56
N SER A 183 2.68 9.05 1.50
CA SER A 183 4.05 8.55 1.56
C SER A 183 4.94 9.39 2.46
N VAL A 184 4.67 10.70 2.56
CA VAL A 184 5.36 11.59 3.51
C VAL A 184 5.05 11.17 4.95
N TYR A 185 3.78 10.96 5.30
CA TYR A 185 3.39 10.47 6.63
C TYR A 185 4.02 9.09 6.94
N ASN A 186 4.00 8.16 5.96
CA ASN A 186 4.63 6.86 6.11
C ASN A 186 6.16 6.98 6.25
N SER A 187 6.79 7.93 5.58
CA SER A 187 8.21 8.22 5.73
C SER A 187 8.53 8.81 7.10
N LEU A 188 7.75 9.79 7.58
CA LEU A 188 7.96 10.38 8.91
C LEU A 188 7.90 9.33 10.02
N VAL A 189 6.89 8.48 10.02
CA VAL A 189 6.78 7.44 11.05
C VAL A 189 7.90 6.41 10.93
N THR A 190 8.35 6.09 9.71
CA THR A 190 9.51 5.22 9.48
C THR A 190 10.79 5.85 10.01
N MET A 191 11.03 7.13 9.68
CA MET A 191 12.19 7.89 10.16
C MET A 191 12.23 7.95 11.68
N LEU A 192 11.12 8.34 12.31
CA LEU A 192 11.03 8.45 13.75
C LEU A 192 11.24 7.10 14.46
N THR A 193 10.62 6.03 13.94
CA THR A 193 10.78 4.67 14.50
C THR A 193 12.23 4.21 14.41
N CYS A 194 12.87 4.36 13.24
CA CYS A 194 14.25 3.93 13.04
C CYS A 194 15.25 4.81 13.80
N HIS A 195 15.00 6.12 13.90
CA HIS A 195 15.82 7.03 14.73
C HIS A 195 15.78 6.63 16.21
N LEU A 196 14.59 6.36 16.78
CA LEU A 196 14.42 5.86 18.14
C LEU A 196 15.08 4.49 18.34
N ALA A 197 15.14 3.66 17.32
CA ALA A 197 15.86 2.38 17.31
C ALA A 197 17.38 2.54 17.17
N GLY A 198 17.92 3.76 17.10
CA GLY A 198 19.35 4.06 17.02
C GLY A 198 19.97 3.85 15.63
N ILE A 199 19.17 3.88 14.58
CA ILE A 199 19.65 3.82 13.19
C ILE A 199 20.14 5.20 12.77
N SER A 200 21.26 5.28 12.05
CA SER A 200 21.81 6.56 11.60
C SER A 200 20.93 7.23 10.53
N ASP A 201 20.96 8.57 10.53
CA ASP A 201 20.17 9.37 9.58
C ASP A 201 20.52 9.02 8.13
N GLU A 202 21.80 8.73 7.82
CA GLU A 202 22.23 8.34 6.47
C GLU A 202 21.63 7.01 6.04
N ALA A 203 21.55 6.02 6.95
CA ALA A 203 20.93 4.72 6.64
C ALA A 203 19.41 4.88 6.46
N ILE A 204 18.77 5.71 7.28
CA ILE A 204 17.35 6.03 7.16
C ILE A 204 17.06 6.65 5.81
N LEU A 205 17.79 7.67 5.39
CA LEU A 205 17.57 8.34 4.11
C LEU A 205 17.81 7.41 2.93
N ARG A 206 18.90 6.62 2.94
CA ARG A 206 19.18 5.65 1.87
C ARG A 206 18.10 4.55 1.79
N GLY A 207 17.60 4.10 2.94
CA GLY A 207 16.55 3.08 2.97
C GLY A 207 15.20 3.60 2.47
N LEU A 208 14.88 4.87 2.70
CA LEU A 208 13.68 5.54 2.16
C LEU A 208 13.79 5.76 0.64
N ASP A 209 14.95 6.19 0.17
CA ASP A 209 15.21 6.40 -1.26
C ASP A 209 15.08 5.11 -2.09
N LYS A 210 15.55 4.00 -1.53
CA LYS A 210 15.52 2.68 -2.18
C LYS A 210 14.22 1.90 -2.03
N VAL A 211 13.32 2.34 -1.14
CA VAL A 211 12.15 1.54 -0.80
C VAL A 211 11.23 1.29 -2.00
N LYS A 212 10.85 0.03 -2.17
CA LYS A 212 9.82 -0.40 -3.12
C LYS A 212 8.79 -1.23 -2.37
N VAL A 213 7.53 -0.89 -2.53
CA VAL A 213 6.45 -1.64 -1.91
C VAL A 213 5.66 -2.36 -3.00
N ARG A 214 5.82 -3.68 -3.08
CA ARG A 214 5.18 -4.49 -4.10
C ARG A 214 3.67 -4.27 -4.13
N GLY A 215 3.17 -3.83 -5.29
CA GLY A 215 1.74 -3.60 -5.53
C GLY A 215 1.14 -2.42 -4.78
N ARG A 216 1.93 -1.44 -4.36
CA ARG A 216 1.47 -0.19 -3.75
C ARG A 216 2.12 1.00 -4.45
N VAL A 217 1.43 1.53 -5.44
CA VAL A 217 1.94 2.58 -6.36
C VAL A 217 3.36 2.22 -6.85
N GLU A 218 3.53 0.96 -7.22
CA GLU A 218 4.82 0.40 -7.60
C GLU A 218 5.19 0.82 -9.01
N LEU A 219 6.26 1.59 -9.14
CA LEU A 219 6.83 1.98 -10.43
C LEU A 219 7.53 0.79 -11.09
N VAL A 220 7.13 0.49 -12.32
CA VAL A 220 7.78 -0.55 -13.13
C VAL A 220 8.51 0.11 -14.30
N PRO A 221 9.85 0.05 -14.36
CA PRO A 221 10.61 0.70 -15.42
C PRO A 221 10.39 0.00 -16.77
N VAL A 222 9.72 0.69 -17.70
CA VAL A 222 9.45 0.23 -19.07
C VAL A 222 10.14 1.14 -20.07
N SER A 223 9.90 2.43 -20.02
CA SER A 223 10.39 3.44 -20.95
C SER A 223 10.76 4.73 -20.19
N LYS A 224 11.55 5.60 -20.82
CA LYS A 224 11.78 6.98 -20.35
C LYS A 224 10.68 7.94 -20.79
N ASP A 225 9.86 7.55 -21.76
CA ASP A 225 8.84 8.41 -22.35
C ASP A 225 7.51 8.36 -21.58
N PHE A 226 7.21 7.27 -20.88
CA PHE A 226 5.96 7.07 -20.14
C PHE A 226 6.18 6.24 -18.87
N THR A 227 5.26 6.37 -17.93
CA THR A 227 5.31 5.70 -16.63
C THR A 227 4.33 4.54 -16.57
N VAL A 228 4.75 3.39 -16.00
CA VAL A 228 3.88 2.24 -15.69
C VAL A 228 3.88 2.00 -14.19
N ILE A 229 2.68 1.87 -13.63
CA ILE A 229 2.45 1.74 -12.18
C ILE A 229 1.56 0.53 -11.93
N ILE A 230 1.89 -0.24 -10.89
CA ILE A 230 1.03 -1.33 -10.37
C ILE A 230 0.51 -0.94 -9.00
N ASP A 231 -0.82 -1.05 -8.77
CA ASP A 231 -1.44 -0.79 -7.47
C ASP A 231 -2.55 -1.79 -7.14
N TYR A 232 -2.77 -2.00 -5.85
CA TYR A 232 -3.79 -2.93 -5.34
C TYR A 232 -5.17 -2.29 -5.19
N ALA A 233 -5.37 -1.03 -5.53
CA ALA A 233 -6.66 -0.35 -5.44
C ALA A 233 -7.74 -1.15 -6.19
N HIS A 234 -8.80 -1.53 -5.49
CA HIS A 234 -9.86 -2.41 -5.99
C HIS A 234 -11.26 -2.03 -5.46
N ASN A 235 -11.40 -0.83 -4.93
CA ASN A 235 -12.66 -0.21 -4.53
C ASN A 235 -12.64 1.29 -4.82
N GLU A 236 -13.79 1.95 -4.68
CA GLU A 236 -13.98 3.37 -5.00
C GLU A 236 -12.95 4.25 -4.29
N VAL A 237 -12.87 4.16 -2.97
CA VAL A 237 -12.03 5.04 -2.14
C VAL A 237 -10.56 4.92 -2.50
N SER A 238 -10.03 3.69 -2.61
CA SER A 238 -8.63 3.46 -2.96
C SER A 238 -8.33 3.85 -4.41
N THR A 239 -9.23 3.58 -5.36
CA THR A 239 -9.08 3.97 -6.76
C THR A 239 -9.07 5.49 -6.91
N ARG A 240 -9.99 6.20 -6.27
CA ARG A 240 -10.04 7.67 -6.25
C ARG A 240 -8.75 8.25 -5.67
N SER A 241 -8.29 7.72 -4.54
CA SER A 241 -7.06 8.16 -3.89
C SER A 241 -5.84 8.02 -4.81
N VAL A 242 -5.64 6.86 -5.43
CA VAL A 242 -4.51 6.62 -6.34
C VAL A 242 -4.60 7.51 -7.57
N LEU A 243 -5.74 7.55 -8.27
CA LEU A 243 -5.87 8.34 -9.50
C LEU A 243 -5.74 9.84 -9.24
N THR A 244 -6.30 10.36 -8.13
CA THR A 244 -6.12 11.76 -7.74
C THR A 244 -4.65 12.07 -7.47
N THR A 245 -3.96 11.20 -6.72
CA THR A 245 -2.53 11.34 -6.47
C THR A 245 -1.72 11.37 -7.77
N LEU A 246 -2.02 10.48 -8.73
CA LEU A 246 -1.30 10.44 -10.00
C LEU A 246 -1.57 11.65 -10.89
N LYS A 247 -2.75 12.27 -10.79
CA LYS A 247 -3.07 13.52 -11.50
C LYS A 247 -2.24 14.72 -11.05
N GLU A 248 -1.76 14.73 -9.81
CA GLU A 248 -0.88 15.79 -9.30
C GLU A 248 0.48 15.86 -10.04
N TYR A 249 0.86 14.79 -10.76
CA TYR A 249 2.04 14.74 -11.62
C TYR A 249 1.76 15.20 -13.06
N HIS A 250 0.57 15.71 -13.33
CA HIS A 250 0.16 16.29 -14.61
C HIS A 250 0.43 15.40 -15.83
N PRO A 251 0.09 14.09 -15.81
CA PRO A 251 0.30 13.22 -16.96
C PRO A 251 -0.46 13.76 -18.18
N LYS A 252 0.09 13.58 -19.39
CA LYS A 252 -0.63 13.93 -20.63
C LYS A 252 -1.88 13.11 -20.83
N ARG A 253 -1.81 11.82 -20.47
CA ARG A 253 -2.97 10.93 -20.33
C ARG A 253 -2.75 10.02 -19.14
N LEU A 254 -3.78 9.86 -18.34
CA LEU A 254 -3.87 8.86 -17.29
C LEU A 254 -4.69 7.68 -17.81
N ILE A 255 -4.04 6.53 -18.03
CA ILE A 255 -4.66 5.32 -18.58
C ILE A 255 -4.79 4.30 -17.45
N CYS A 256 -6.01 3.83 -17.19
CA CYS A 256 -6.32 2.93 -16.10
C CYS A 256 -6.67 1.53 -16.64
N VAL A 257 -5.88 0.51 -16.31
CA VAL A 257 -6.11 -0.89 -16.68
C VAL A 257 -6.62 -1.64 -15.47
N TYR A 258 -7.86 -2.15 -15.54
CA TYR A 258 -8.47 -2.82 -14.40
C TYR A 258 -9.63 -3.73 -14.80
N GLY A 259 -10.02 -4.59 -13.86
CA GLY A 259 -11.21 -5.40 -13.92
C GLY A 259 -11.93 -5.42 -12.57
N GLY A 260 -13.02 -6.15 -12.51
CA GLY A 260 -13.73 -6.37 -11.25
C GLY A 260 -13.50 -7.78 -10.71
N GLY A 261 -13.49 -7.93 -9.37
CA GLY A 261 -13.54 -9.25 -8.74
C GLY A 261 -14.93 -9.88 -8.89
N GLY A 262 -14.98 -11.14 -9.31
CA GLY A 262 -16.20 -11.97 -9.28
C GLY A 262 -16.61 -12.34 -7.85
N ASN A 263 -17.86 -12.72 -7.65
CA ASN A 263 -18.45 -13.07 -6.36
C ASN A 263 -18.28 -11.94 -5.31
N ARG A 264 -18.33 -10.69 -5.77
CA ARG A 264 -18.21 -9.47 -4.95
C ARG A 264 -19.41 -8.56 -5.22
N SER A 265 -19.59 -7.55 -4.36
CA SER A 265 -20.66 -6.55 -4.53
C SER A 265 -20.57 -5.87 -5.90
N LYS A 266 -21.66 -5.87 -6.65
CA LYS A 266 -21.79 -5.16 -7.93
C LYS A 266 -21.63 -3.64 -7.76
N LEU A 267 -22.05 -3.10 -6.62
CA LEU A 267 -21.89 -1.67 -6.30
C LEU A 267 -20.42 -1.23 -6.43
N ARG A 268 -19.50 -2.05 -5.93
CA ARG A 268 -18.05 -1.79 -6.07
C ARG A 268 -17.61 -1.63 -7.54
N ARG A 269 -18.21 -2.39 -8.46
CA ARG A 269 -17.90 -2.32 -9.90
C ARG A 269 -18.44 -1.02 -10.50
N TYR A 270 -19.68 -0.64 -10.12
CA TYR A 270 -20.29 0.62 -10.55
C TYR A 270 -19.47 1.81 -10.06
N ASP A 271 -19.10 1.83 -8.80
CA ASP A 271 -18.36 2.92 -8.18
C ASP A 271 -16.94 3.05 -8.76
N MET A 272 -16.26 1.93 -9.01
CA MET A 272 -14.95 1.96 -9.70
C MET A 272 -15.07 2.50 -11.12
N GLY A 273 -16.11 2.09 -11.88
CA GLY A 273 -16.38 2.60 -13.21
C GLY A 273 -16.62 4.11 -13.22
N GLU A 274 -17.42 4.62 -12.28
CA GLU A 274 -17.70 6.05 -12.13
C GLU A 274 -16.40 6.84 -11.86
N VAL A 275 -15.61 6.41 -10.88
CA VAL A 275 -14.35 7.08 -10.49
C VAL A 275 -13.31 7.06 -11.62
N THR A 276 -13.14 5.92 -12.29
CA THR A 276 -12.18 5.86 -13.40
C THR A 276 -12.65 6.67 -14.60
N GLY A 277 -13.95 6.75 -14.85
CA GLY A 277 -14.52 7.62 -15.89
C GLY A 277 -14.38 9.11 -15.59
N GLU A 278 -14.38 9.52 -14.30
CA GLU A 278 -14.15 10.89 -13.88
C GLU A 278 -12.66 11.30 -13.93
N LEU A 279 -11.77 10.39 -13.57
CA LEU A 279 -10.38 10.72 -13.29
C LEU A 279 -9.39 10.22 -14.36
N ALA A 280 -9.67 9.16 -15.09
CA ALA A 280 -8.80 8.65 -16.14
C ALA A 280 -9.21 9.18 -17.52
N ASP A 281 -8.24 9.36 -18.41
CA ASP A 281 -8.48 9.72 -19.82
C ASP A 281 -8.92 8.52 -20.66
N LEU A 282 -8.56 7.31 -20.22
CA LEU A 282 -8.95 6.04 -20.84
C LEU A 282 -8.98 4.93 -19.78
N SER A 283 -10.09 4.21 -19.71
CA SER A 283 -10.23 2.95 -18.96
C SER A 283 -10.06 1.75 -19.92
N VAL A 284 -9.17 0.83 -19.57
CA VAL A 284 -8.99 -0.44 -20.28
C VAL A 284 -9.53 -1.55 -19.40
N LEU A 285 -10.72 -2.04 -19.74
CA LEU A 285 -11.41 -3.07 -18.99
C LEU A 285 -10.87 -4.45 -19.35
N THR A 286 -10.51 -5.24 -18.34
CA THR A 286 -9.87 -6.53 -18.52
C THR A 286 -10.20 -7.51 -17.40
N CYS A 287 -9.69 -8.75 -17.49
CA CYS A 287 -9.81 -9.76 -16.44
C CYS A 287 -9.02 -9.37 -15.19
N ASP A 288 -9.65 -9.53 -14.02
CA ASP A 288 -8.97 -9.55 -12.71
C ASP A 288 -9.06 -10.98 -12.12
N ASN A 289 -9.87 -11.21 -11.12
CA ASN A 289 -10.24 -12.51 -10.56
C ASN A 289 -11.74 -12.75 -10.80
N PRO A 290 -12.16 -13.24 -11.96
CA PRO A 290 -13.58 -13.37 -12.29
C PRO A 290 -14.30 -14.44 -11.46
N ARG A 291 -13.55 -15.35 -10.84
CA ARG A 291 -14.06 -16.47 -10.06
C ARG A 291 -15.12 -17.25 -10.85
N ASP A 292 -16.38 -17.26 -10.38
CA ASP A 292 -17.47 -18.01 -11.03
C ASP A 292 -18.27 -17.19 -12.05
N GLU A 293 -17.96 -15.89 -12.19
CA GLU A 293 -18.67 -14.99 -13.09
C GLU A 293 -17.93 -14.86 -14.46
N GLU A 294 -18.70 -14.54 -15.50
CA GLU A 294 -18.12 -14.25 -16.82
C GLU A 294 -17.52 -12.82 -16.83
N ILE A 295 -16.34 -12.67 -17.45
CA ILE A 295 -15.63 -11.39 -17.55
C ILE A 295 -16.53 -10.31 -18.17
N ARG A 296 -17.28 -10.68 -19.20
CA ARG A 296 -18.21 -9.79 -19.90
C ARG A 296 -19.29 -9.21 -18.98
N ASP A 297 -19.81 -10.00 -18.05
CA ASP A 297 -20.86 -9.54 -17.12
C ASP A 297 -20.28 -8.58 -16.11
N ILE A 298 -19.08 -8.88 -15.60
CA ILE A 298 -18.33 -7.97 -14.73
C ILE A 298 -18.05 -6.64 -15.43
N ASN A 299 -17.54 -6.66 -16.67
CA ASN A 299 -17.28 -5.46 -17.45
C ASN A 299 -18.54 -4.67 -17.76
N ASN A 300 -19.68 -5.35 -17.99
CA ASN A 300 -20.98 -4.68 -18.16
C ASN A 300 -21.39 -3.91 -16.90
N ASP A 301 -21.17 -4.45 -15.71
CA ASP A 301 -21.41 -3.73 -14.46
C ASP A 301 -20.49 -2.49 -14.37
N ILE A 302 -19.20 -2.60 -14.69
CA ILE A 302 -18.26 -1.46 -14.68
C ILE A 302 -18.70 -0.36 -15.65
N LYS A 303 -19.17 -0.73 -16.85
CA LYS A 303 -19.65 0.20 -17.87
C LYS A 303 -20.85 1.04 -17.42
N ILE A 304 -21.69 0.50 -16.52
CA ILE A 304 -22.78 1.29 -15.89
C ILE A 304 -22.23 2.49 -15.13
N GLY A 305 -21.14 2.30 -14.38
CA GLY A 305 -20.45 3.39 -13.68
C GLY A 305 -19.78 4.38 -14.63
N LEU A 306 -19.04 3.87 -15.63
CA LEU A 306 -18.40 4.70 -16.66
C LEU A 306 -19.39 5.59 -17.41
N ALA A 307 -20.61 5.09 -17.67
CA ALA A 307 -21.65 5.85 -18.35
C ALA A 307 -22.12 7.08 -17.54
N LYS A 308 -22.04 7.07 -16.21
CA LYS A 308 -22.42 8.22 -15.36
C LYS A 308 -21.46 9.41 -15.53
N SER A 309 -20.19 9.16 -15.80
CA SER A 309 -19.15 10.17 -15.97
C SER A 309 -18.75 10.40 -17.44
N ASN A 310 -19.41 9.74 -18.41
CA ASN A 310 -19.03 9.72 -19.83
C ASN A 310 -17.59 9.26 -20.04
N GLY A 311 -17.08 8.37 -19.20
CA GLY A 311 -15.72 7.86 -19.25
C GLY A 311 -15.45 7.07 -20.55
N LYS A 312 -14.29 7.33 -21.16
CA LYS A 312 -13.84 6.59 -22.36
C LYS A 312 -13.30 5.24 -21.95
N TYR A 313 -13.64 4.20 -22.66
CA TYR A 313 -13.13 2.85 -22.39
C TYR A 313 -12.91 2.02 -23.65
N ILE A 314 -12.09 0.99 -23.49
CA ILE A 314 -11.96 -0.16 -24.40
C ILE A 314 -12.01 -1.45 -23.57
N GLU A 315 -12.33 -2.56 -24.21
CA GLU A 315 -12.38 -3.88 -23.57
C GLU A 315 -11.37 -4.81 -24.22
N ILE A 316 -10.50 -5.42 -23.40
CA ILE A 316 -9.55 -6.45 -23.82
C ILE A 316 -9.53 -7.50 -22.70
N ASP A 317 -10.21 -8.61 -22.90
CA ASP A 317 -10.46 -9.61 -21.86
C ASP A 317 -9.18 -10.20 -21.27
N ASP A 318 -8.18 -10.52 -22.12
CA ASP A 318 -6.88 -10.99 -21.64
C ASP A 318 -6.05 -9.85 -21.03
N ARG A 319 -5.69 -9.99 -19.76
CA ARG A 319 -5.00 -8.93 -19.02
C ARG A 319 -3.60 -8.64 -19.56
N LYS A 320 -2.86 -9.67 -20.00
CA LYS A 320 -1.54 -9.47 -20.62
C LYS A 320 -1.67 -8.70 -21.94
N ALA A 321 -2.65 -9.06 -22.75
CA ALA A 321 -2.94 -8.34 -23.99
C ALA A 321 -3.38 -6.89 -23.74
N ALA A 322 -4.15 -6.62 -22.67
CA ALA A 322 -4.54 -5.28 -22.26
C ALA A 322 -3.32 -4.43 -21.86
N ILE A 323 -2.41 -4.99 -21.05
CA ILE A 323 -1.15 -4.34 -20.65
C ILE A 323 -0.29 -4.05 -21.89
N LYS A 324 -0.14 -5.05 -22.80
CA LYS A 324 0.61 -4.91 -24.04
C LYS A 324 0.05 -3.79 -24.90
N TYR A 325 -1.27 -3.78 -25.12
CA TYR A 325 -1.94 -2.72 -25.86
C TYR A 325 -1.61 -1.32 -25.29
N CYS A 326 -1.65 -1.16 -23.98
CA CYS A 326 -1.36 0.13 -23.36
C CYS A 326 0.10 0.55 -23.58
N ILE A 327 1.05 -0.38 -23.46
CA ILE A 327 2.49 -0.11 -23.65
C ILE A 327 2.78 0.22 -25.13
N GLU A 328 2.22 -0.51 -26.09
CA GLU A 328 2.39 -0.27 -27.54
C GLU A 328 1.81 1.08 -28.00
N ASN A 329 0.72 1.53 -27.37
CA ASN A 329 0.03 2.77 -27.72
C ASN A 329 0.38 3.94 -26.78
N ALA A 330 1.35 3.76 -25.88
CA ALA A 330 1.80 4.80 -24.98
C ALA A 330 2.51 5.93 -25.73
N LYS A 331 2.31 7.14 -25.26
CA LYS A 331 2.92 8.36 -25.79
C LYS A 331 3.75 9.02 -24.70
N LYS A 332 4.68 9.88 -25.12
CA LYS A 332 5.49 10.65 -24.18
C LYS A 332 4.64 11.47 -23.21
N GLY A 333 4.86 11.24 -21.92
CA GLY A 333 4.15 11.87 -20.81
C GLY A 333 2.87 11.13 -20.39
N ASP A 334 2.59 9.94 -20.93
CA ASP A 334 1.48 9.11 -20.47
C ASP A 334 1.83 8.42 -19.15
N MET A 335 0.81 8.15 -18.38
CA MET A 335 0.89 7.35 -17.16
C MET A 335 -0.12 6.21 -17.25
N ILE A 336 0.35 4.98 -17.17
CA ILE A 336 -0.43 3.75 -17.22
C ILE A 336 -0.48 3.17 -15.83
N VAL A 337 -1.67 3.03 -15.23
CA VAL A 337 -1.85 2.42 -13.92
C VAL A 337 -2.63 1.12 -14.03
N LEU A 338 -2.04 0.03 -13.51
CA LEU A 338 -2.64 -1.29 -13.44
C LEU A 338 -3.24 -1.45 -12.04
N LEU A 339 -4.57 -1.52 -11.94
CA LEU A 339 -5.28 -1.60 -10.67
C LEU A 339 -5.86 -2.99 -10.41
N GLY A 340 -6.00 -3.33 -9.12
CA GLY A 340 -6.70 -4.50 -8.62
C GLY A 340 -5.78 -5.61 -8.12
N LYS A 341 -4.77 -6.00 -8.92
CA LYS A 341 -3.90 -7.13 -8.59
C LYS A 341 -2.79 -6.78 -7.60
N GLY A 342 -2.14 -5.63 -7.79
CA GLY A 342 -1.08 -5.19 -6.89
C GLY A 342 0.00 -6.25 -6.66
N HIS A 343 0.03 -6.85 -5.46
CA HIS A 343 1.01 -7.87 -5.07
C HIS A 343 0.61 -9.31 -5.44
N GLU A 344 -0.61 -9.53 -5.94
CA GLU A 344 -1.09 -10.86 -6.33
C GLU A 344 -0.30 -11.38 -7.55
N ASP A 345 0.00 -12.67 -7.51
CA ASP A 345 0.72 -13.41 -8.55
C ASP A 345 -0.16 -14.50 -9.21
N TYR A 346 -1.49 -14.33 -9.16
CA TYR A 346 -2.45 -15.28 -9.72
C TYR A 346 -3.69 -14.59 -10.27
N GLN A 347 -4.40 -15.30 -11.15
CA GLN A 347 -5.81 -15.05 -11.48
C GLN A 347 -6.66 -16.24 -10.99
N GLU A 348 -7.77 -15.97 -10.31
CA GLU A 348 -8.69 -16.98 -9.83
C GLU A 348 -9.88 -17.10 -10.77
N ILE A 349 -9.98 -18.25 -11.46
CA ILE A 349 -11.03 -18.57 -12.44
C ILE A 349 -11.67 -19.91 -12.06
N LYS A 350 -12.97 -19.93 -11.79
CA LYS A 350 -13.75 -21.14 -11.41
C LYS A 350 -13.08 -21.94 -10.28
N GLY A 351 -12.64 -21.23 -9.24
CA GLY A 351 -11.99 -21.81 -8.06
C GLY A 351 -10.55 -22.27 -8.25
N VAL A 352 -9.98 -22.13 -9.46
CA VAL A 352 -8.59 -22.47 -9.74
C VAL A 352 -7.75 -21.20 -9.82
N LYS A 353 -6.58 -21.19 -9.16
CA LYS A 353 -5.60 -20.12 -9.23
C LYS A 353 -4.58 -20.44 -10.31
N TYR A 354 -4.56 -19.62 -11.36
CA TYR A 354 -3.57 -19.65 -12.41
C TYR A 354 -2.50 -18.62 -12.12
N HIS A 355 -1.23 -18.98 -12.29
CA HIS A 355 -0.14 -18.03 -12.12
C HIS A 355 -0.25 -16.86 -13.10
N PHE A 356 -0.21 -15.64 -12.58
CA PHE A 356 -0.18 -14.41 -13.35
C PHE A 356 0.39 -13.27 -12.51
N ASP A 357 1.60 -12.87 -12.79
CA ASP A 357 2.24 -11.70 -12.19
C ASP A 357 2.39 -10.59 -13.24
N GLU A 358 1.86 -9.40 -12.93
CA GLU A 358 1.91 -8.26 -13.85
C GLU A 358 3.35 -7.83 -14.19
N ARG A 359 4.29 -8.00 -13.27
CA ARG A 359 5.72 -7.69 -13.48
C ARG A 359 6.36 -8.61 -14.49
N GLU A 360 6.05 -9.91 -14.39
CA GLU A 360 6.52 -10.90 -15.36
C GLU A 360 5.90 -10.63 -16.73
N ALA A 361 4.60 -10.36 -16.78
CA ALA A 361 3.91 -9.99 -18.01
C ALA A 361 4.53 -8.75 -18.67
N ILE A 362 4.81 -7.69 -17.89
CA ILE A 362 5.48 -6.48 -18.39
C ILE A 362 6.90 -6.80 -18.88
N ALA A 363 7.67 -7.62 -18.15
CA ALA A 363 9.03 -8.00 -18.56
C ALA A 363 9.04 -8.79 -19.88
N GLU A 364 8.07 -9.66 -20.10
CA GLU A 364 7.88 -10.38 -21.36
C GLU A 364 7.49 -9.43 -22.49
N ILE A 365 6.54 -8.54 -22.26
CA ILE A 365 6.11 -7.52 -23.23
C ILE A 365 7.30 -6.62 -23.63
N LYS A 366 8.11 -6.18 -22.68
CA LYS A 366 9.33 -5.40 -22.96
C LYS A 366 10.26 -6.13 -23.93
N LYS A 367 10.49 -7.44 -23.71
CA LYS A 367 11.32 -8.27 -24.60
C LYS A 367 10.70 -8.37 -26.01
N GLU A 368 9.38 -8.56 -26.10
CA GLU A 368 8.66 -8.66 -27.35
C GLU A 368 8.75 -7.35 -28.18
N LEU A 369 8.72 -6.21 -27.50
CA LEU A 369 8.73 -4.87 -28.11
C LEU A 369 10.14 -4.26 -28.25
N ASN A 370 11.19 -4.94 -27.78
CA ASN A 370 12.58 -4.45 -27.73
C ASN A 370 12.74 -3.11 -27.00
N LEU A 371 12.02 -2.93 -25.86
CA LEU A 371 12.05 -1.75 -24.98
C LEU A 371 13.12 -1.86 -23.90
#